data_bae3a77dd1e6b2c9a5f250009fa99bee
#
_entry.id   bae3a77dd1e6b2c9a5f250009fa99bee
#
_cell.length_a   1.000
_cell.length_b   1.000
_cell.length_c   1.000
_cell.angle_alpha   90.00
_cell.angle_beta   90.00
_cell.angle_gamma   90.00
#
_symmetry.space_group_name_H-M   'P 1'
#
loop_
_entity.id
_entity.type
_entity.pdbx_description
1 polymer ?
#
loop_
_entity_poly.entity_id
_entity_poly.type
_entity_poly.pdbx_seq_one_letter_code
_entity_poly.pdbx_strand_id
1 'polypeptide(L)'
;MNLLIDPNVSYVLLVIGLVLSVLALFSPGTGIIEIGALFALVLAGIGIWNLPINWWALVILVIGIIPFLLALKKSRHWIWLLLSILALVIGSVFIFKQEGDGMAVHPVLAGVTSIAAVVFLWFIGRKSIDAMTMKPVNLREDLIGKEGETRTEVYLDGTVYVGGEEWTARSQDPIPAGMPVRVIGRDGLVVVVEPVEKSS
;
A
#
# COMPACT_ATOMS: atom_id res chain seq x y z
N MET A 1 -1.29 -40.83 1.01
CA MET A 1 -1.24 -39.70 1.98
C MET A 1 -1.84 -38.50 1.30
N ASN A 2 -2.94 -37.94 1.84
CA ASN A 2 -3.51 -36.72 1.26
C ASN A 2 -2.60 -35.55 1.65
N LEU A 3 -1.90 -34.98 0.69
CA LEU A 3 -1.01 -33.82 0.85
C LEU A 3 -1.68 -32.66 1.60
N LEU A 4 -2.99 -32.49 1.46
CA LEU A 4 -3.74 -31.43 2.13
C LEU A 4 -3.96 -31.65 3.64
N ILE A 5 -3.76 -32.86 4.14
CA ILE A 5 -3.88 -33.20 5.56
C ILE A 5 -2.52 -33.13 6.28
N ASP A 6 -1.44 -32.87 5.54
CA ASP A 6 -0.12 -32.62 6.13
C ASP A 6 -0.10 -31.24 6.81
N PRO A 7 0.27 -31.17 8.13
CA PRO A 7 0.31 -29.89 8.88
C PRO A 7 1.22 -28.84 8.23
N ASN A 8 2.34 -29.24 7.64
CA ASN A 8 3.27 -28.32 6.99
C ASN A 8 2.66 -27.72 5.72
N VAL A 9 1.99 -28.55 4.89
CA VAL A 9 1.32 -28.09 3.68
C VAL A 9 0.16 -27.15 4.02
N SER A 10 -0.70 -27.56 4.96
CA SER A 10 -1.83 -26.73 5.42
C SER A 10 -1.37 -25.40 5.99
N TYR A 11 -0.29 -25.38 6.75
CA TYR A 11 0.33 -24.16 7.29
C TYR A 11 0.85 -23.23 6.18
N VAL A 12 1.62 -23.76 5.24
CA VAL A 12 2.18 -22.96 4.12
C VAL A 12 1.05 -22.38 3.26
N LEU A 13 0.03 -23.18 2.95
CA LEU A 13 -1.14 -22.70 2.21
C LEU A 13 -1.89 -21.60 2.96
N LEU A 14 -2.03 -21.72 4.28
CA LEU A 14 -2.63 -20.69 5.12
C LEU A 14 -1.83 -19.38 5.06
N VAL A 15 -0.51 -19.45 5.22
CA VAL A 15 0.37 -18.27 5.17
C VAL A 15 0.30 -17.61 3.79
N ILE A 16 0.41 -18.40 2.72
CA ILE A 16 0.31 -17.89 1.34
C ILE A 16 -1.06 -17.22 1.13
N GLY A 17 -2.16 -17.88 1.53
CA GLY A 17 -3.50 -17.34 1.39
C GLY A 17 -3.69 -16.02 2.14
N LEU A 18 -3.18 -15.91 3.37
CA LEU A 18 -3.22 -14.68 4.15
C LEU A 18 -2.37 -13.56 3.52
N VAL A 19 -1.16 -13.87 3.06
CA VAL A 19 -0.29 -12.91 2.38
C VAL A 19 -0.94 -12.39 1.10
N LEU A 20 -1.50 -13.28 0.27
CA LEU A 20 -2.21 -12.88 -0.94
C LEU A 20 -3.48 -12.07 -0.63
N SER A 21 -4.20 -12.40 0.45
CA SER A 21 -5.38 -11.62 0.88
C SER A 21 -5.01 -10.19 1.26
N VAL A 22 -3.91 -10.02 1.98
CA VAL A 22 -3.40 -8.68 2.31
C VAL A 22 -2.98 -7.94 1.04
N LEU A 23 -2.30 -8.61 0.11
CA LEU A 23 -1.93 -8.02 -1.19
C LEU A 23 -3.16 -7.58 -1.99
N ALA A 24 -4.22 -8.39 -2.01
CA ALA A 24 -5.47 -8.06 -2.70
C ALA A 24 -6.09 -6.76 -2.15
N LEU A 25 -5.98 -6.50 -0.83
CA LEU A 25 -6.44 -5.25 -0.23
C LEU A 25 -5.64 -4.02 -0.71
N PHE A 26 -4.36 -4.17 -1.02
CA PHE A 26 -3.51 -3.08 -1.52
C PHE A 26 -3.55 -2.92 -3.05
N SER A 27 -4.01 -3.94 -3.78
CA SER A 27 -4.08 -3.94 -5.25
C SER A 27 -5.41 -4.52 -5.71
N PRO A 28 -6.53 -3.86 -5.39
CA PRO A 28 -7.86 -4.37 -5.77
C PRO A 28 -8.05 -4.35 -7.28
N GLY A 29 -8.78 -5.36 -7.79
CA GLY A 29 -9.19 -5.42 -9.20
C GLY A 29 -8.22 -6.14 -10.13
N THR A 30 -7.17 -6.77 -9.62
CA THR A 30 -6.28 -7.61 -10.46
C THR A 30 -6.92 -8.95 -10.85
N GLY A 31 -7.88 -9.45 -10.04
CA GLY A 31 -8.56 -10.73 -10.21
C GLY A 31 -7.68 -11.94 -9.89
N ILE A 32 -6.45 -11.96 -10.33
CA ILE A 32 -5.53 -13.09 -10.16
C ILE A 32 -5.11 -13.28 -8.70
N ILE A 33 -4.79 -12.19 -8.00
CA ILE A 33 -4.36 -12.23 -6.59
C ILE A 33 -5.52 -12.66 -5.70
N GLU A 34 -6.72 -12.13 -5.94
CA GLU A 34 -7.94 -12.45 -5.19
C GLU A 34 -8.32 -13.94 -5.35
N ILE A 35 -8.28 -14.44 -6.60
CA ILE A 35 -8.56 -15.86 -6.88
C ILE A 35 -7.50 -16.75 -6.24
N GLY A 36 -6.22 -16.37 -6.35
CA GLY A 36 -5.11 -17.10 -5.72
C GLY A 36 -5.22 -17.16 -4.21
N ALA A 37 -5.59 -16.04 -3.57
CA ALA A 37 -5.83 -15.95 -2.14
C ALA A 37 -6.97 -16.88 -1.70
N LEU A 38 -8.12 -16.79 -2.39
CA LEU A 38 -9.28 -17.62 -2.10
C LEU A 38 -8.95 -19.11 -2.25
N PHE A 39 -8.28 -19.48 -3.34
CA PHE A 39 -7.90 -20.86 -3.61
C PHE A 39 -6.96 -21.41 -2.52
N ALA A 40 -5.92 -20.66 -2.15
CA ALA A 40 -4.98 -21.06 -1.10
C ALA A 40 -5.68 -21.19 0.27
N LEU A 41 -6.59 -20.26 0.62
CA LEU A 41 -7.34 -20.33 1.88
C LEU A 41 -8.33 -21.48 1.92
N VAL A 42 -9.00 -21.80 0.81
CA VAL A 42 -9.90 -22.97 0.72
C VAL A 42 -9.12 -24.25 0.92
N LEU A 43 -7.98 -24.41 0.25
CA LEU A 43 -7.12 -25.59 0.42
C LEU A 43 -6.58 -25.70 1.85
N ALA A 44 -6.13 -24.60 2.44
CA ALA A 44 -5.72 -24.54 3.84
C ALA A 44 -6.88 -24.93 4.79
N GLY A 45 -8.08 -24.43 4.52
CA GLY A 45 -9.28 -24.72 5.29
C GLY A 45 -9.64 -26.21 5.28
N ILE A 46 -9.50 -26.89 4.16
CA ILE A 46 -9.69 -28.34 4.06
C ILE A 46 -8.68 -29.07 4.95
N GLY A 47 -7.42 -28.67 4.94
CA GLY A 47 -6.39 -29.24 5.81
C GLY A 47 -6.69 -28.99 7.30
N ILE A 48 -6.98 -27.74 7.65
CA ILE A 48 -7.26 -27.32 9.03
C ILE A 48 -8.50 -28.02 9.62
N TRP A 49 -9.53 -28.26 8.81
CA TRP A 49 -10.72 -28.97 9.24
C TRP A 49 -10.43 -30.39 9.73
N ASN A 50 -9.41 -31.04 9.18
CA ASN A 50 -9.01 -32.39 9.50
C ASN A 50 -7.91 -32.49 10.56
N LEU A 51 -7.31 -31.35 10.96
CA LEU A 51 -6.20 -31.29 11.90
C LEU A 51 -6.67 -30.73 13.25
N PRO A 52 -6.31 -31.36 14.38
CA PRO A 52 -6.61 -30.80 15.69
C PRO A 52 -5.80 -29.53 15.95
N ILE A 53 -6.47 -28.44 16.35
CA ILE A 53 -5.88 -27.12 16.55
C ILE A 53 -5.59 -26.87 18.03
N ASN A 54 -4.47 -26.17 18.31
CA ASN A 54 -4.14 -25.61 19.59
C ASN A 54 -4.68 -24.17 19.70
N TRP A 55 -5.74 -23.99 20.44
CA TRP A 55 -6.38 -22.68 20.62
C TRP A 55 -5.45 -21.61 21.20
N TRP A 56 -4.55 -21.98 22.10
CA TRP A 56 -3.59 -21.03 22.68
C TRP A 56 -2.58 -20.53 21.63
N ALA A 57 -2.15 -21.39 20.71
CA ALA A 57 -1.24 -21.01 19.63
C ALA A 57 -1.94 -20.06 18.65
N LEU A 58 -3.22 -20.29 18.35
CA LEU A 58 -4.05 -19.39 17.57
C LEU A 58 -4.16 -18.00 18.22
N VAL A 59 -4.35 -17.95 19.54
CA VAL A 59 -4.39 -16.69 20.30
C VAL A 59 -3.04 -15.94 20.17
N ILE A 60 -1.90 -16.64 20.28
CA ILE A 60 -0.59 -16.02 20.08
C ILE A 60 -0.43 -15.46 18.68
N LEU A 61 -0.89 -16.17 17.63
CA LEU A 61 -0.87 -15.68 16.25
C LEU A 61 -1.66 -14.38 16.11
N VAL A 62 -2.86 -14.33 16.66
CA VAL A 62 -3.72 -13.14 16.62
C VAL A 62 -3.08 -11.97 17.37
N ILE A 63 -2.55 -12.23 18.57
CA ILE A 63 -1.86 -11.21 19.37
C ILE A 63 -0.61 -10.68 18.62
N GLY A 64 0.08 -11.54 17.87
CA GLY A 64 1.24 -11.17 17.04
C GLY A 64 0.96 -10.12 15.96
N ILE A 65 -0.32 -9.92 15.59
CA ILE A 65 -0.74 -8.86 14.66
C ILE A 65 -0.54 -7.48 15.29
N ILE A 66 -0.73 -7.33 16.60
CA ILE A 66 -0.62 -6.04 17.29
C ILE A 66 0.78 -5.43 17.15
N PRO A 67 1.88 -6.12 17.51
CA PRO A 67 3.22 -5.58 17.31
C PRO A 67 3.56 -5.38 15.82
N PHE A 68 2.99 -6.17 14.90
CA PHE A 68 3.15 -5.94 13.46
C PHE A 68 2.57 -4.59 13.02
N LEU A 69 1.33 -4.27 13.43
CA LEU A 69 0.70 -2.99 13.14
C LEU A 69 1.47 -1.82 13.76
N LEU A 70 2.00 -2.00 14.97
CA LEU A 70 2.86 -1.00 15.63
C LEU A 70 4.18 -0.81 14.89
N ALA A 71 4.78 -1.87 14.32
CA ALA A 71 5.97 -1.79 13.50
C ALA A 71 5.75 -1.01 12.21
N LEU A 72 4.55 -1.13 11.58
CA LEU A 72 4.17 -0.33 10.41
C LEU A 72 4.04 1.16 10.75
N LYS A 73 3.40 1.48 11.89
CA LYS A 73 3.13 2.86 12.28
C LYS A 73 4.36 3.58 12.84
N LYS A 74 5.22 2.87 13.58
CA LYS A 74 6.35 3.45 14.35
C LYS A 74 7.69 2.97 13.80
N SER A 75 8.15 3.61 12.75
CA SER A 75 9.35 3.28 11.95
C SER A 75 10.66 3.03 12.72
N ARG A 76 10.80 3.58 13.92
CA ARG A 76 12.08 3.63 14.66
C ARG A 76 12.36 2.42 15.55
N HIS A 77 11.38 1.51 15.76
CA HIS A 77 11.53 0.43 16.72
C HIS A 77 11.38 -0.94 16.04
N TRP A 78 12.46 -1.45 15.49
CA TRP A 78 12.57 -2.81 14.94
C TRP A 78 12.18 -3.93 15.94
N ILE A 79 12.17 -3.60 17.24
CA ILE A 79 11.72 -4.48 18.33
C ILE A 79 10.28 -4.96 18.11
N TRP A 80 9.39 -4.11 17.59
CA TRP A 80 8.01 -4.48 17.30
C TRP A 80 7.92 -5.53 16.19
N LEU A 81 8.79 -5.40 15.18
CA LEU A 81 8.88 -6.37 14.09
C LEU A 81 9.40 -7.72 14.61
N LEU A 82 10.45 -7.68 15.44
CA LEU A 82 11.02 -8.88 16.07
C LEU A 82 9.98 -9.59 16.94
N LEU A 83 9.21 -8.85 17.74
CA LEU A 83 8.17 -9.41 18.60
C LEU A 83 7.06 -10.06 17.78
N SER A 84 6.67 -9.44 16.66
CA SER A 84 5.71 -10.02 15.73
C SER A 84 6.22 -11.31 15.09
N ILE A 85 7.48 -11.34 14.63
CA ILE A 85 8.09 -12.55 14.07
C ILE A 85 8.12 -13.67 15.11
N LEU A 86 8.54 -13.38 16.34
CA LEU A 86 8.55 -14.36 17.43
C LEU A 86 7.16 -14.94 17.72
N ALA A 87 6.15 -14.09 17.82
CA ALA A 87 4.78 -14.53 18.05
C ALA A 87 4.26 -15.40 16.90
N LEU A 88 4.56 -15.02 15.65
CA LEU A 88 4.19 -15.80 14.47
C LEU A 88 4.91 -17.14 14.41
N VAL A 89 6.22 -17.18 14.64
CA VAL A 89 6.99 -18.43 14.64
C VAL A 89 6.48 -19.38 15.73
N ILE A 90 6.33 -18.90 16.96
CA ILE A 90 5.84 -19.72 18.08
C ILE A 90 4.42 -20.22 17.80
N GLY A 91 3.52 -19.31 17.43
CA GLY A 91 2.14 -19.68 17.12
C GLY A 91 2.05 -20.67 15.96
N SER A 92 2.89 -20.53 14.93
CA SER A 92 2.91 -21.41 13.75
C SER A 92 3.40 -22.81 14.06
N VAL A 93 4.48 -22.94 14.81
CA VAL A 93 5.05 -24.25 15.19
C VAL A 93 4.04 -25.08 15.99
N PHE A 94 3.27 -24.41 16.86
CA PHE A 94 2.35 -25.06 17.77
C PHE A 94 0.88 -24.97 17.33
N ILE A 95 0.57 -24.49 16.12
CA ILE A 95 -0.81 -24.30 15.66
C ILE A 95 -1.60 -25.61 15.63
N PHE A 96 -0.96 -26.71 15.19
CA PHE A 96 -1.58 -28.02 15.15
C PHE A 96 -1.12 -28.90 16.31
N LYS A 97 -2.04 -29.70 16.84
CA LYS A 97 -1.72 -30.73 17.83
C LYS A 97 -1.11 -31.92 17.10
N GLN A 98 -0.06 -32.48 17.67
CA GLN A 98 0.48 -33.76 17.24
C GLN A 98 0.19 -34.81 18.32
N GLU A 99 -0.18 -36.02 17.89
CA GLU A 99 -0.24 -37.19 18.76
C GLU A 99 1.20 -37.71 18.94
N GLY A 100 1.85 -37.35 20.09
CA GLY A 100 3.22 -37.71 20.41
C GLY A 100 4.12 -36.53 20.77
N ASP A 101 5.40 -36.82 21.11
CA ASP A 101 6.39 -35.82 21.57
C ASP A 101 7.00 -34.96 20.46
N GLY A 102 6.27 -34.63 19.40
CA GLY A 102 6.74 -33.86 18.25
C GLY A 102 6.05 -32.52 18.04
N MET A 103 6.59 -31.75 17.12
CA MET A 103 5.99 -30.52 16.59
C MET A 103 5.28 -30.84 15.29
N ALA A 104 3.99 -30.50 15.17
CA ALA A 104 3.19 -30.80 13.98
C ALA A 104 3.73 -30.09 12.73
N VAL A 105 4.14 -28.83 12.88
CA VAL A 105 4.79 -28.05 11.81
C VAL A 105 6.30 -28.03 12.08
N HIS A 106 7.08 -28.31 11.04
CA HIS A 106 8.54 -28.31 11.16
C HIS A 106 9.06 -26.92 11.53
N PRO A 107 9.84 -26.73 12.62
CA PRO A 107 10.22 -25.41 13.13
C PRO A 107 10.97 -24.55 12.13
N VAL A 108 11.84 -25.15 11.32
CA VAL A 108 12.59 -24.44 10.27
C VAL A 108 11.63 -23.90 9.19
N LEU A 109 10.65 -24.70 8.79
CA LEU A 109 9.63 -24.29 7.83
C LEU A 109 8.81 -23.13 8.41
N ALA A 110 8.34 -23.27 9.64
CA ALA A 110 7.58 -22.22 10.33
C ALA A 110 8.41 -20.93 10.47
N GLY A 111 9.68 -21.03 10.82
CA GLY A 111 10.58 -19.89 10.94
C GLY A 111 10.79 -19.17 9.61
N VAL A 112 11.17 -19.91 8.56
CA VAL A 112 11.44 -19.32 7.24
C VAL A 112 10.18 -18.67 6.65
N THR A 113 9.04 -19.36 6.66
CA THR A 113 7.77 -18.83 6.12
C THR A 113 7.26 -17.63 6.91
N SER A 114 7.32 -17.66 8.26
CA SER A 114 6.92 -16.52 9.09
C SER A 114 7.79 -15.30 8.86
N ILE A 115 9.12 -15.46 8.83
CA ILE A 115 10.06 -14.36 8.56
C ILE A 115 9.79 -13.78 7.16
N ALA A 116 9.69 -14.64 6.15
CA ALA A 116 9.42 -14.20 4.79
C ALA A 116 8.11 -13.43 4.68
N ALA A 117 7.03 -13.95 5.28
CA ALA A 117 5.71 -13.30 5.28
C ALA A 117 5.73 -11.94 5.98
N VAL A 118 6.32 -11.86 7.19
CA VAL A 118 6.36 -10.60 7.96
C VAL A 118 7.22 -9.55 7.26
N VAL A 119 8.41 -9.91 6.79
CA VAL A 119 9.31 -8.97 6.08
C VAL A 119 8.65 -8.47 4.80
N PHE A 120 8.04 -9.37 4.03
CA PHE A 120 7.35 -9.03 2.80
C PHE A 120 6.15 -8.09 3.04
N LEU A 121 5.27 -8.44 3.99
CA LEU A 121 4.11 -7.62 4.34
C LEU A 121 4.52 -6.27 4.95
N TRP A 122 5.59 -6.25 5.75
CA TRP A 122 6.13 -5.01 6.29
C TRP A 122 6.65 -4.08 5.20
N PHE A 123 7.39 -4.63 4.22
CA PHE A 123 7.90 -3.86 3.08
C PHE A 123 6.77 -3.25 2.26
N ILE A 124 5.75 -4.05 1.93
CA ILE A 124 4.59 -3.58 1.15
C ILE A 124 3.75 -2.60 1.96
N GLY A 125 3.46 -2.91 3.23
CA GLY A 125 2.68 -2.06 4.10
C GLY A 125 3.33 -0.68 4.28
N ARG A 126 4.64 -0.62 4.44
CA ARG A 126 5.37 0.66 4.51
C ARG A 126 5.29 1.45 3.21
N LYS A 127 5.55 0.80 2.08
CA LYS A 127 5.44 1.44 0.77
C LYS A 127 4.04 2.00 0.52
N SER A 128 3.00 1.28 0.94
CA SER A 128 1.61 1.72 0.81
C SER A 128 1.30 2.92 1.72
N ILE A 129 1.76 2.90 2.96
CA ILE A 129 1.59 4.04 3.89
C ILE A 129 2.34 5.28 3.37
N ASP A 130 3.58 5.11 2.91
CA ASP A 130 4.37 6.20 2.36
C ASP A 130 3.67 6.81 1.12
N ALA A 131 3.10 5.99 0.23
CA ALA A 131 2.34 6.44 -0.92
C ALA A 131 1.07 7.22 -0.53
N MET A 132 0.36 6.78 0.52
CA MET A 132 -0.84 7.48 1.02
C MET A 132 -0.51 8.79 1.76
N THR A 133 0.69 8.90 2.34
CA THR A 133 1.15 10.10 3.07
C THR A 133 1.94 11.07 2.18
N MET A 134 2.30 10.67 0.97
CA MET A 134 2.84 11.62 0.00
C MET A 134 1.78 12.71 -0.21
N LYS A 135 2.08 13.91 0.29
CA LYS A 135 1.27 15.08 -0.05
C LYS A 135 1.18 15.13 -1.57
N PRO A 136 -0.03 15.28 -2.14
CA PRO A 136 -0.12 15.58 -3.56
C PRO A 136 0.87 16.72 -3.80
N VAL A 137 1.78 16.52 -4.75
CA VAL A 137 2.65 17.59 -5.20
C VAL A 137 1.72 18.77 -5.40
N ASN A 138 1.90 19.81 -4.58
CA ASN A 138 1.03 20.97 -4.62
C ASN A 138 1.29 21.65 -5.98
N LEU A 139 0.60 21.16 -7.02
CA LEU A 139 0.47 21.85 -8.30
C LEU A 139 -0.03 23.30 -8.07
N ARG A 140 -0.52 23.58 -6.85
CA ARG A 140 -0.98 24.92 -6.45
C ARG A 140 0.13 25.95 -6.30
N GLU A 141 1.27 25.56 -5.72
CA GLU A 141 2.38 26.49 -5.47
C GLU A 141 3.38 26.55 -6.63
N ASP A 142 3.42 25.48 -7.44
CA ASP A 142 4.42 25.36 -8.50
C ASP A 142 4.10 26.20 -9.77
N LEU A 143 2.88 26.71 -9.91
CA LEU A 143 2.48 27.56 -11.04
C LEU A 143 2.56 29.05 -10.75
N ILE A 144 2.42 29.47 -9.48
CA ILE A 144 2.47 30.89 -9.11
C ILE A 144 3.88 31.42 -9.35
N GLY A 145 3.95 32.53 -10.12
CA GLY A 145 5.20 33.16 -10.52
C GLY A 145 5.80 32.60 -11.80
N LYS A 146 5.28 31.50 -12.36
CA LYS A 146 5.73 30.99 -13.67
C LYS A 146 5.19 31.86 -14.80
N GLU A 147 6.02 31.96 -15.83
CA GLU A 147 5.66 32.61 -17.06
C GLU A 147 5.11 31.61 -18.07
N GLY A 148 4.21 32.08 -18.91
CA GLY A 148 3.56 31.31 -19.96
C GLY A 148 3.08 32.20 -21.10
N GLU A 149 2.26 31.64 -21.97
CA GLU A 149 1.73 32.31 -23.15
C GLU A 149 0.22 32.07 -23.24
N THR A 150 -0.54 33.11 -23.59
CA THR A 150 -1.97 32.97 -23.86
C THR A 150 -2.20 32.24 -25.18
N ARG A 151 -3.03 31.21 -25.16
CA ARG A 151 -3.46 30.47 -26.34
C ARG A 151 -4.70 31.07 -26.99
N THR A 152 -5.55 31.64 -26.17
CA THR A 152 -6.75 32.40 -26.57
C THR A 152 -6.72 33.76 -25.90
N GLU A 153 -7.62 34.67 -26.29
CA GLU A 153 -7.87 35.84 -25.49
C GLU A 153 -8.30 35.44 -24.06
N VAL A 154 -7.70 36.07 -23.05
CA VAL A 154 -7.96 35.80 -21.64
C VAL A 154 -8.54 37.06 -20.99
N TYR A 155 -9.77 36.93 -20.47
CA TYR A 155 -10.42 37.94 -19.63
C TYR A 155 -11.22 37.25 -18.54
N LEU A 156 -12.51 36.96 -18.77
CA LEU A 156 -13.35 36.19 -17.84
C LEU A 156 -13.03 34.70 -17.92
N ASP A 157 -12.77 34.21 -19.14
CA ASP A 157 -12.37 32.85 -19.47
C ASP A 157 -11.36 32.88 -20.62
N GLY A 158 -10.37 32.03 -20.58
CA GLY A 158 -9.36 31.88 -21.62
C GLY A 158 -8.44 30.70 -21.32
N THR A 159 -7.48 30.45 -22.22
CA THR A 159 -6.50 29.37 -22.07
C THR A 159 -5.09 29.90 -22.12
N VAL A 160 -4.26 29.48 -21.18
CA VAL A 160 -2.83 29.78 -21.13
C VAL A 160 -2.02 28.52 -21.10
N TYR A 161 -0.85 28.54 -21.70
CA TYR A 161 0.13 27.46 -21.64
C TYR A 161 1.22 27.83 -20.65
N VAL A 162 1.27 27.12 -19.52
CA VAL A 162 2.21 27.38 -18.42
C VAL A 162 2.72 26.06 -17.87
N GLY A 163 4.02 25.95 -17.63
CA GLY A 163 4.61 24.77 -17.00
C GLY A 163 4.51 23.47 -17.80
N GLY A 164 4.31 23.56 -19.12
CA GLY A 164 4.17 22.39 -20.00
C GLY A 164 2.74 21.92 -20.23
N GLU A 165 1.74 22.59 -19.63
CA GLU A 165 0.32 22.21 -19.70
C GLU A 165 -0.57 23.41 -20.06
N GLU A 166 -1.74 23.14 -20.64
CA GLU A 166 -2.78 24.14 -20.88
C GLU A 166 -3.69 24.26 -19.65
N TRP A 167 -3.92 25.52 -19.23
CA TRP A 167 -4.74 25.86 -18.09
C TRP A 167 -5.84 26.84 -18.46
N THR A 168 -7.02 26.66 -17.89
CA THR A 168 -8.04 27.70 -17.92
C THR A 168 -7.53 28.92 -17.15
N ALA A 169 -7.59 30.09 -17.76
CA ALA A 169 -7.07 31.32 -17.21
C ALA A 169 -8.11 32.42 -17.12
N ARG A 170 -7.91 33.33 -16.17
CA ARG A 170 -8.69 34.54 -15.97
C ARG A 170 -7.73 35.70 -15.69
N SER A 171 -8.07 36.89 -16.18
CA SER A 171 -7.31 38.11 -15.92
C SER A 171 -8.23 39.28 -15.55
N GLN A 172 -7.66 40.34 -14.98
CA GLN A 172 -8.41 41.57 -14.69
C GLN A 172 -8.68 42.40 -15.93
N ASP A 173 -7.72 42.43 -16.86
CA ASP A 173 -7.82 43.11 -18.13
C ASP A 173 -7.74 42.13 -19.27
N PRO A 174 -8.39 42.43 -20.43
CA PRO A 174 -8.32 41.55 -21.61
C PRO A 174 -6.88 41.42 -22.12
N ILE A 175 -6.39 40.17 -22.24
CA ILE A 175 -5.07 39.85 -22.75
C ILE A 175 -5.24 39.11 -24.11
N PRO A 176 -4.76 39.64 -25.26
CA PRO A 176 -4.85 38.93 -26.53
C PRO A 176 -4.11 37.61 -26.53
N ALA A 177 -4.47 36.73 -27.49
CA ALA A 177 -3.75 35.47 -27.70
C ALA A 177 -2.30 35.73 -28.14
N GLY A 178 -1.38 34.85 -27.73
CA GLY A 178 0.05 34.92 -28.05
C GLY A 178 0.85 35.92 -27.19
N MET A 179 0.28 36.42 -26.10
CA MET A 179 0.96 37.34 -25.20
C MET A 179 1.62 36.59 -24.03
N PRO A 180 2.82 37.01 -23.63
CA PRO A 180 3.47 36.47 -22.45
C PRO A 180 2.73 36.93 -21.20
N VAL A 181 2.46 35.97 -20.29
CA VAL A 181 1.74 36.17 -19.03
C VAL A 181 2.48 35.52 -17.88
N ARG A 182 2.25 36.05 -16.68
CA ARG A 182 2.72 35.45 -15.43
C ARG A 182 1.55 35.04 -14.57
N VAL A 183 1.61 33.87 -13.97
CA VAL A 183 0.60 33.39 -13.01
C VAL A 183 0.80 34.09 -11.69
N ILE A 184 -0.22 34.84 -11.26
CA ILE A 184 -0.24 35.57 -9.98
C ILE A 184 -1.09 34.86 -8.92
N GLY A 185 -1.96 33.95 -9.31
CA GLY A 185 -2.82 33.23 -8.40
C GLY A 185 -3.51 32.04 -9.04
N ARG A 186 -4.23 31.29 -8.25
CA ARG A 186 -5.03 30.15 -8.69
C ARG A 186 -6.30 30.00 -7.87
N ASP A 187 -7.41 29.78 -8.52
CA ASP A 187 -8.70 29.45 -7.93
C ASP A 187 -9.20 28.11 -8.49
N GLY A 188 -9.02 27.04 -7.70
CA GLY A 188 -9.34 25.68 -8.14
C GLY A 188 -8.53 25.23 -9.36
N LEU A 189 -9.18 25.06 -10.51
CA LEU A 189 -8.59 24.68 -11.79
C LEU A 189 -8.30 25.89 -12.71
N VAL A 190 -8.63 27.10 -12.28
CA VAL A 190 -8.42 28.33 -13.04
C VAL A 190 -7.20 29.08 -12.50
N VAL A 191 -6.27 29.45 -13.38
CA VAL A 191 -5.12 30.30 -13.03
C VAL A 191 -5.47 31.76 -13.26
N VAL A 192 -5.04 32.63 -12.35
CA VAL A 192 -5.15 34.07 -12.51
C VAL A 192 -3.82 34.58 -13.07
N VAL A 193 -3.88 35.30 -14.18
CA VAL A 193 -2.68 35.75 -14.90
C VAL A 193 -2.68 37.26 -15.09
N GLU A 194 -1.47 37.81 -15.20
CA GLU A 194 -1.22 39.18 -15.60
C GLU A 194 -0.28 39.22 -16.80
N PRO A 195 -0.34 40.27 -17.68
CA PRO A 195 0.59 40.42 -18.77
C PRO A 195 2.01 40.70 -18.24
N VAL A 196 3.02 40.07 -18.84
CA VAL A 196 4.43 40.41 -18.60
C VAL A 196 4.79 41.55 -19.49
N GLU A 197 5.01 42.75 -18.94
CA GLU A 197 5.59 43.84 -19.71
C GLU A 197 7.00 43.47 -20.19
N LYS A 198 7.21 43.44 -21.50
CA LYS A 198 8.56 43.33 -22.04
C LYS A 198 9.38 44.55 -21.58
N SER A 199 10.27 44.32 -20.60
CA SER A 199 11.33 45.27 -20.29
C SER A 199 12.12 45.56 -21.57
N SER A 200 11.98 46.78 -22.06
CA SER A 200 12.75 47.35 -23.20
C SER A 200 14.22 47.46 -22.85
#